data_d4f5639c290bc1a04ac0e70be0de908e
#
_entry.id   d4f5639c290bc1a04ac0e70be0de908e
#
_cell.length_a   1.000
_cell.length_b   1.000
_cell.length_c   1.000
_cell.angle_alpha   90.00
_cell.angle_beta   90.00
_cell.angle_gamma   90.00
#
_symmetry.space_group_name_H-M   'P 1'
#
loop_
_entity.id
_entity.type
_entity.pdbx_description
1 polymer ?
#
loop_
_entity_poly.entity_id
_entity_poly.type
_entity_poly.pdbx_seq_one_letter_code
_entity_poly.pdbx_strand_id
1 'polypeptide(L)'
;MCIRDSFRDEQHKNVLLFIDNIFRFTQAGSEVSALLGRMPSAVGYQPTLANEMGALQERIASTKNGSVTSVQAVYVPADDLTDPAPATTFSHLDATTVLSRKIVEQGIYPAVDPLDSTSRILEPAVVGEEHYQVARKVQEILQKYKELQDIIAILGMEELSEEDKMTVARARKIQKFLSQPFSVAETFTGVPGKYVPLKETVRGFKAIIDGEMDEYPENAFFNVGTIEDVIAKAKAEGVA
;
A
#
# COMPACT_ATOMS: atom_id res chain seq x y z
N MET A 1 13.09 -10.54 21.41
CA MET A 1 12.48 -9.33 22.04
C MET A 1 13.41 -8.68 23.07
N CYS A 2 13.96 -9.41 24.05
CA CYS A 2 14.83 -8.83 25.08
C CYS A 2 16.07 -8.10 24.53
N ILE A 3 16.72 -8.65 23.50
CA ILE A 3 17.90 -8.01 22.87
C ILE A 3 17.54 -6.64 22.27
N ARG A 4 16.43 -6.56 21.57
CA ARG A 4 15.92 -5.31 21.00
C ARG A 4 15.63 -4.27 22.09
N ASP A 5 14.96 -4.70 23.16
CA ASP A 5 14.63 -3.79 24.27
C ASP A 5 15.88 -3.31 24.99
N SER A 6 16.90 -4.18 25.18
CA SER A 6 18.20 -3.78 25.73
C SER A 6 18.91 -2.73 24.85
N PHE A 7 18.86 -2.86 23.50
CA PHE A 7 19.41 -1.83 22.63
C PHE A 7 18.70 -0.49 22.79
N ARG A 8 17.37 -0.48 22.93
CA ARG A 8 16.59 0.75 23.12
C ARG A 8 16.78 1.33 24.52
N ASP A 9 16.59 0.53 25.57
CA ASP A 9 16.41 1.03 26.94
C ASP A 9 17.74 1.19 27.68
N GLU A 10 18.73 0.30 27.45
CA GLU A 10 20.02 0.31 28.13
C GLU A 10 21.11 1.03 27.30
N GLN A 11 21.09 0.83 25.97
CA GLN A 11 22.09 1.41 25.08
C GLN A 11 21.64 2.70 24.40
N HIS A 12 20.40 3.15 24.66
CA HIS A 12 19.81 4.39 24.11
C HIS A 12 19.87 4.47 22.58
N LYS A 13 19.62 3.36 21.88
CA LYS A 13 19.68 3.27 20.43
C LYS A 13 18.28 3.26 19.80
N ASN A 14 18.20 3.78 18.58
CA ASN A 14 17.06 3.55 17.71
C ASN A 14 17.25 2.21 17.00
N VAL A 15 16.22 1.37 17.03
CA VAL A 15 16.25 0.00 16.52
C VAL A 15 15.30 -0.14 15.35
N LEU A 16 15.76 -0.72 14.25
CA LEU A 16 14.91 -1.16 13.15
C LEU A 16 14.71 -2.68 13.26
N LEU A 17 13.46 -3.11 13.38
CA LEU A 17 13.06 -4.49 13.57
C LEU A 17 12.33 -5.00 12.32
N PHE A 18 12.84 -6.08 11.71
CA PHE A 18 12.16 -6.79 10.64
C PHE A 18 11.54 -8.07 11.16
N ILE A 19 10.27 -8.31 10.84
CA ILE A 19 9.54 -9.54 11.19
C ILE A 19 8.99 -10.16 9.90
N ASP A 20 9.49 -11.30 9.52
CA ASP A 20 9.01 -12.09 8.40
C ASP A 20 8.72 -13.54 8.89
N ASN A 21 7.48 -13.89 9.19
CA ASN A 21 6.29 -13.04 9.09
C ASN A 21 5.50 -13.18 10.42
N ILE A 22 4.82 -12.12 10.83
CA ILE A 22 4.13 -12.07 12.13
C ILE A 22 2.99 -13.09 12.26
N PHE A 23 2.40 -13.55 11.16
CA PHE A 23 1.36 -14.58 11.16
C PHE A 23 1.86 -15.90 11.78
N ARG A 24 3.16 -16.22 11.68
CA ARG A 24 3.77 -17.40 12.30
C ARG A 24 3.68 -17.37 13.83
N PHE A 25 3.76 -16.18 14.41
CA PHE A 25 3.54 -15.99 15.86
C PHE A 25 2.11 -16.40 16.26
N THR A 26 1.11 -16.01 15.47
CA THR A 26 -0.28 -16.41 15.69
C THR A 26 -0.48 -17.92 15.55
N GLN A 27 0.11 -18.52 14.53
CA GLN A 27 0.04 -19.99 14.33
C GLN A 27 0.64 -20.74 15.53
N ALA A 28 1.82 -20.35 16.00
CA ALA A 28 2.44 -20.95 17.17
C ALA A 28 1.55 -20.81 18.42
N GLY A 29 0.92 -19.67 18.61
CA GLY A 29 -0.05 -19.44 19.69
C GLY A 29 -1.26 -20.38 19.61
N SER A 30 -1.80 -20.61 18.42
CA SER A 30 -2.93 -21.53 18.23
C SER A 30 -2.56 -22.99 18.50
N GLU A 31 -1.37 -23.42 18.08
CA GLU A 31 -0.86 -24.77 18.35
C GLU A 31 -0.67 -25.01 19.86
N VAL A 32 -0.05 -24.06 20.58
CA VAL A 32 0.10 -24.13 22.04
C VAL A 32 -1.25 -24.15 22.74
N SER A 33 -2.20 -23.34 22.30
CA SER A 33 -3.56 -23.29 22.85
C SER A 33 -4.27 -24.64 22.70
N ALA A 34 -4.14 -25.28 21.54
CA ALA A 34 -4.68 -26.61 21.28
C ALA A 34 -4.06 -27.67 22.16
N LEU A 35 -2.72 -27.68 22.35
CA LEU A 35 -2.01 -28.58 23.26
C LEU A 35 -2.47 -28.42 24.71
N LEU A 36 -2.84 -27.21 25.12
CA LEU A 36 -3.38 -26.93 26.45
C LEU A 36 -4.87 -27.27 26.59
N GLY A 37 -5.51 -27.80 25.57
CA GLY A 37 -6.92 -28.15 25.56
C GLY A 37 -7.88 -26.97 25.68
N ARG A 38 -7.46 -25.76 25.27
CA ARG A 38 -8.32 -24.57 25.28
C ARG A 38 -9.32 -24.63 24.14
N MET A 39 -10.56 -24.22 24.41
CA MET A 39 -11.59 -24.12 23.37
C MET A 39 -11.18 -23.04 22.35
N PRO A 40 -11.17 -23.36 21.05
CA PRO A 40 -10.82 -22.38 20.03
C PRO A 40 -11.90 -21.29 19.89
N SER A 41 -11.47 -20.10 19.51
CA SER A 41 -12.33 -18.98 19.12
C SER A 41 -12.68 -19.03 17.63
N ALA A 42 -13.15 -17.92 17.06
CA ALA A 42 -13.50 -17.81 15.65
C ALA A 42 -12.36 -18.30 14.74
N VAL A 43 -12.72 -19.02 13.68
CA VAL A 43 -11.80 -19.56 12.65
C VAL A 43 -10.72 -20.51 13.23
N GLY A 44 -10.91 -21.00 14.45
CA GLY A 44 -9.98 -21.92 15.09
C GLY A 44 -8.79 -21.29 15.80
N TYR A 45 -8.72 -19.97 15.91
CA TYR A 45 -7.67 -19.27 16.65
C TYR A 45 -7.81 -19.41 18.16
N GLN A 46 -6.71 -19.16 18.88
CA GLN A 46 -6.69 -19.12 20.33
C GLN A 46 -7.56 -17.97 20.89
N PRO A 47 -8.25 -18.17 22.00
CA PRO A 47 -9.06 -17.13 22.64
C PRO A 47 -8.21 -15.95 23.16
N THR A 48 -6.92 -16.16 23.35
CA THR A 48 -5.93 -15.19 23.82
C THR A 48 -5.23 -14.41 22.71
N LEU A 49 -5.64 -14.58 21.44
CA LEU A 49 -4.97 -13.98 20.26
C LEU A 49 -4.69 -12.49 20.42
N ALA A 50 -5.70 -11.71 20.76
CA ALA A 50 -5.55 -10.26 20.89
C ALA A 50 -4.58 -9.87 22.02
N ASN A 51 -4.63 -10.58 23.15
CA ASN A 51 -3.75 -10.30 24.29
C ASN A 51 -2.29 -10.65 23.97
N GLU A 52 -2.06 -11.79 23.31
CA GLU A 52 -0.71 -12.24 22.91
C GLU A 52 -0.11 -11.31 21.86
N MET A 53 -0.90 -10.93 20.85
CA MET A 53 -0.49 -9.97 19.83
C MET A 53 -0.22 -8.59 20.44
N GLY A 54 -1.10 -8.09 21.30
CA GLY A 54 -0.93 -6.82 22.00
C GLY A 54 0.35 -6.79 22.85
N ALA A 55 0.60 -7.85 23.64
CA ALA A 55 1.82 -7.97 24.45
C ALA A 55 3.11 -7.93 23.63
N LEU A 56 3.08 -8.43 22.37
CA LEU A 56 4.20 -8.35 21.46
C LEU A 56 4.33 -6.95 20.83
N GLN A 57 3.23 -6.42 20.28
CA GLN A 57 3.22 -5.20 19.49
C GLN A 57 3.43 -3.93 20.32
N GLU A 58 2.85 -3.84 21.52
CA GLU A 58 2.98 -2.67 22.40
C GLU A 58 4.43 -2.42 22.87
N ARG A 59 5.30 -3.42 22.77
CA ARG A 59 6.73 -3.24 23.03
C ARG A 59 7.48 -2.57 21.87
N ILE A 60 6.83 -2.46 20.70
CA ILE A 60 7.37 -1.75 19.54
C ILE A 60 6.92 -0.30 19.66
N ALA A 61 7.70 0.47 20.40
CA ALA A 61 7.33 1.84 20.77
C ALA A 61 8.56 2.72 20.93
N SER A 62 8.35 4.01 20.81
CA SER A 62 9.31 5.04 21.20
C SER A 62 9.23 5.31 22.70
N THR A 63 10.37 5.40 23.35
CA THR A 63 10.54 5.76 24.76
C THR A 63 11.43 6.99 24.90
N LYS A 64 11.62 7.49 26.09
CA LYS A 64 12.58 8.57 26.34
C LYS A 64 14.04 8.17 26.07
N ASN A 65 14.33 6.89 26.01
CA ASN A 65 15.69 6.35 25.83
C ASN A 65 16.03 6.03 24.36
N GLY A 66 15.03 5.77 23.53
CA GLY A 66 15.20 5.39 22.15
C GLY A 66 13.89 4.93 21.51
N SER A 67 13.95 4.45 20.28
CA SER A 67 12.77 4.00 19.54
C SER A 67 12.95 2.61 18.95
N VAL A 68 11.83 1.94 18.69
CA VAL A 68 11.78 0.74 17.84
C VAL A 68 10.83 1.03 16.69
N THR A 69 11.35 0.98 15.47
CA THR A 69 10.55 0.99 14.24
C THR A 69 10.52 -0.43 13.69
N SER A 70 9.34 -0.90 13.28
CA SER A 70 9.22 -2.24 12.71
C SER A 70 8.71 -2.23 11.27
N VAL A 71 9.21 -3.18 10.48
CA VAL A 71 8.67 -3.56 9.18
C VAL A 71 8.25 -5.02 9.29
N GLN A 72 6.96 -5.28 9.13
CA GLN A 72 6.37 -6.58 9.38
C GLN A 72 5.69 -7.10 8.12
N ALA A 73 6.09 -8.30 7.66
CA ALA A 73 5.31 -9.02 6.68
C ALA A 73 4.12 -9.70 7.38
N VAL A 74 2.93 -9.52 6.82
CA VAL A 74 1.70 -10.13 7.34
C VAL A 74 1.10 -11.02 6.26
N TYR A 75 1.06 -12.32 6.51
CA TYR A 75 0.33 -13.23 5.63
C TYR A 75 -1.17 -13.11 5.90
N VAL A 76 -1.94 -12.97 4.83
CA VAL A 76 -3.40 -12.86 4.87
C VAL A 76 -4.00 -14.14 4.29
N PRO A 77 -4.59 -15.02 5.13
CA PRO A 77 -5.20 -16.26 4.66
C PRO A 77 -6.31 -15.99 3.64
N ALA A 78 -6.27 -16.67 2.50
CA ALA A 78 -7.28 -16.57 1.45
C ALA A 78 -7.56 -15.14 0.94
N ASP A 79 -6.59 -14.22 1.08
CA ASP A 79 -6.74 -12.79 0.77
C ASP A 79 -7.87 -12.09 1.57
N ASP A 80 -8.27 -12.68 2.72
CA ASP A 80 -9.32 -12.14 3.59
C ASP A 80 -8.72 -11.25 4.68
N LEU A 81 -8.78 -9.94 4.47
CA LEU A 81 -8.30 -8.94 5.44
C LEU A 81 -9.13 -8.91 6.73
N THR A 82 -10.30 -9.55 6.75
CA THR A 82 -11.17 -9.65 7.92
C THR A 82 -10.89 -10.87 8.80
N ASP A 83 -10.00 -11.77 8.36
CA ASP A 83 -9.52 -12.88 9.18
C ASP A 83 -8.98 -12.36 10.52
N PRO A 84 -9.32 -12.99 11.68
CA PRO A 84 -8.96 -12.48 13.00
C PRO A 84 -7.46 -12.23 13.20
N ALA A 85 -6.57 -12.99 12.58
CA ALA A 85 -5.14 -12.83 12.76
C ALA A 85 -4.58 -11.56 12.10
N PRO A 86 -4.76 -11.32 10.78
CA PRO A 86 -4.37 -10.06 10.17
C PRO A 86 -5.14 -8.87 10.75
N ALA A 87 -6.46 -8.97 10.97
CA ALA A 87 -7.26 -7.89 11.53
C ALA A 87 -6.74 -7.42 12.90
N THR A 88 -6.41 -8.36 13.80
CA THR A 88 -5.81 -8.04 15.10
C THR A 88 -4.42 -7.39 14.92
N THR A 89 -3.62 -7.89 14.00
CA THR A 89 -2.30 -7.30 13.72
C THR A 89 -2.41 -5.88 13.21
N PHE A 90 -3.30 -5.61 12.24
CA PHE A 90 -3.48 -4.29 11.63
C PHE A 90 -3.89 -3.22 12.64
N SER A 91 -4.63 -3.58 13.69
CA SER A 91 -5.03 -2.63 14.73
C SER A 91 -3.84 -2.02 15.49
N HIS A 92 -2.68 -2.66 15.46
CA HIS A 92 -1.43 -2.21 16.11
C HIS A 92 -0.45 -1.49 15.16
N LEU A 93 -0.74 -1.44 13.85
CA LEU A 93 0.16 -0.86 12.88
C LEU A 93 -0.16 0.62 12.62
N ASP A 94 0.89 1.42 12.44
CA ASP A 94 0.76 2.84 12.08
C ASP A 94 0.56 3.04 10.58
N ALA A 95 1.05 2.12 9.76
CA ALA A 95 0.87 2.11 8.32
C ALA A 95 0.73 0.68 7.80
N THR A 96 -0.14 0.50 6.82
CA THR A 96 -0.32 -0.78 6.11
C THR A 96 -0.14 -0.58 4.61
N THR A 97 0.62 -1.46 3.98
CA THR A 97 0.75 -1.54 2.53
C THR A 97 0.17 -2.87 2.09
N VAL A 98 -0.97 -2.81 1.41
CA VAL A 98 -1.70 -4.00 0.95
C VAL A 98 -1.33 -4.33 -0.48
N LEU A 99 -0.88 -5.57 -0.72
CA LEU A 99 -0.63 -6.11 -2.05
C LEU A 99 -1.88 -6.87 -2.53
N SER A 100 -2.35 -6.54 -3.74
CA SER A 100 -3.60 -7.06 -4.30
C SER A 100 -3.36 -7.93 -5.53
N ARG A 101 -3.93 -9.15 -5.56
CA ARG A 101 -3.90 -10.02 -6.75
C ARG A 101 -4.63 -9.40 -7.94
N LYS A 102 -5.70 -8.66 -7.69
CA LYS A 102 -6.46 -7.96 -8.75
C LYS A 102 -5.60 -6.93 -9.48
N ILE A 103 -4.66 -6.29 -8.78
CA ILE A 103 -3.71 -5.34 -9.37
C ILE A 103 -2.63 -6.08 -10.15
N VAL A 104 -2.17 -7.25 -9.67
CA VAL A 104 -1.26 -8.13 -10.42
C VAL A 104 -1.88 -8.57 -11.75
N GLU A 105 -3.17 -8.94 -11.75
CA GLU A 105 -3.89 -9.34 -12.96
C GLU A 105 -3.98 -8.23 -14.02
N GLN A 106 -3.89 -6.97 -13.60
CA GLN A 106 -3.79 -5.80 -14.49
C GLN A 106 -2.36 -5.55 -15.00
N GLY A 107 -1.38 -6.34 -14.57
CA GLY A 107 0.03 -6.17 -14.91
C GLY A 107 0.72 -4.99 -14.20
N ILE A 108 0.12 -4.44 -13.15
CA ILE A 108 0.65 -3.29 -12.41
C ILE A 108 1.57 -3.78 -11.29
N TYR A 109 2.83 -3.34 -11.30
CA TYR A 109 3.84 -3.65 -10.31
C TYR A 109 4.58 -2.38 -9.86
N PRO A 110 4.86 -2.20 -8.54
CA PRO A 110 4.43 -3.05 -7.43
C PRO A 110 2.90 -3.05 -7.28
N ALA A 111 2.33 -4.21 -6.92
CA ALA A 111 0.87 -4.42 -6.90
C ALA A 111 0.21 -3.88 -5.61
N VAL A 112 0.54 -2.66 -5.23
CA VAL A 112 0.02 -1.99 -4.03
C VAL A 112 -1.38 -1.47 -4.30
N ASP A 113 -2.34 -1.82 -3.44
CA ASP A 113 -3.68 -1.26 -3.48
C ASP A 113 -3.73 0.07 -2.72
N PRO A 114 -3.92 1.21 -3.40
CA PRO A 114 -3.92 2.52 -2.76
C PRO A 114 -5.20 2.81 -1.96
N LEU A 115 -6.28 2.04 -2.16
CA LEU A 115 -7.54 2.19 -1.44
C LEU A 115 -7.53 1.40 -0.12
N ASP A 116 -6.91 0.22 -0.12
CA ASP A 116 -6.80 -0.63 1.06
C ASP A 116 -5.55 -0.33 1.91
N SER A 117 -4.60 0.43 1.36
CA SER A 117 -3.39 0.86 2.09
C SER A 117 -3.64 2.13 2.88
N THR A 118 -3.11 2.18 4.11
CA THR A 118 -3.32 3.31 5.03
C THR A 118 -2.04 3.74 5.71
N SER A 119 -2.01 5.00 6.18
CA SER A 119 -0.92 5.51 7.03
C SER A 119 -1.44 6.59 7.96
N ARG A 120 -1.12 6.49 9.26
CA ARG A 120 -1.46 7.50 10.28
C ARG A 120 -0.73 8.82 10.07
N ILE A 121 0.45 8.80 9.46
CA ILE A 121 1.22 10.01 9.19
C ILE A 121 0.74 10.77 7.95
N LEU A 122 -0.25 10.27 7.21
CA LEU A 122 -0.85 10.99 6.09
C LEU A 122 -1.82 12.05 6.64
N GLU A 123 -1.25 13.08 7.25
CA GLU A 123 -1.94 14.24 7.81
C GLU A 123 -1.23 15.53 7.37
N PRO A 124 -1.97 16.63 7.14
CA PRO A 124 -1.36 17.89 6.68
C PRO A 124 -0.23 18.41 7.55
N ALA A 125 -0.35 18.22 8.88
CA ALA A 125 0.66 18.64 9.85
C ALA A 125 1.99 17.88 9.73
N VAL A 126 1.99 16.68 9.13
CA VAL A 126 3.18 15.82 9.00
C VAL A 126 3.75 15.85 7.60
N VAL A 127 2.90 15.61 6.58
CA VAL A 127 3.36 15.48 5.19
C VAL A 127 3.27 16.79 4.39
N GLY A 128 2.61 17.80 4.95
CA GLY A 128 2.29 19.06 4.26
C GLY A 128 0.97 19.00 3.50
N GLU A 129 0.35 20.17 3.32
CA GLU A 129 -0.99 20.31 2.72
C GLU A 129 -1.04 19.74 1.29
N GLU A 130 -0.07 20.08 0.44
CA GLU A 130 -0.04 19.65 -0.95
C GLU A 130 -0.01 18.12 -1.09
N HIS A 131 0.88 17.45 -0.37
CA HIS A 131 0.98 15.98 -0.40
C HIS A 131 -0.33 15.34 0.07
N TYR A 132 -0.89 15.84 1.17
CA TYR A 132 -2.14 15.34 1.71
C TYR A 132 -3.29 15.47 0.71
N GLN A 133 -3.48 16.65 0.11
CA GLN A 133 -4.55 16.91 -0.85
C GLN A 133 -4.40 16.05 -2.12
N VAL A 134 -3.19 15.92 -2.66
CA VAL A 134 -2.93 15.07 -3.82
C VAL A 134 -3.26 13.61 -3.51
N ALA A 135 -2.81 13.09 -2.38
CA ALA A 135 -3.08 11.70 -1.99
C ALA A 135 -4.58 11.43 -1.82
N ARG A 136 -5.31 12.35 -1.16
CA ARG A 136 -6.76 12.22 -0.98
C ARG A 136 -7.51 12.29 -2.30
N LYS A 137 -7.09 13.18 -3.20
CA LYS A 137 -7.74 13.30 -4.51
C LYS A 137 -7.50 12.08 -5.39
N VAL A 138 -6.30 11.48 -5.34
CA VAL A 138 -6.02 10.20 -6.00
C VAL A 138 -6.96 9.11 -5.49
N GLN A 139 -7.10 8.98 -4.17
CA GLN A 139 -8.02 7.99 -3.58
C GLN A 139 -9.48 8.23 -3.99
N GLU A 140 -9.93 9.48 -3.98
CA GLU A 140 -11.28 9.86 -4.42
C GLU A 140 -11.55 9.46 -5.88
N ILE A 141 -10.62 9.79 -6.79
CA ILE A 141 -10.73 9.45 -8.22
C ILE A 141 -10.75 7.94 -8.42
N LEU A 142 -9.87 7.19 -7.74
CA LEU A 142 -9.83 5.74 -7.84
C LEU A 142 -11.08 5.08 -7.24
N GLN A 143 -11.60 5.59 -6.13
CA GLN A 143 -12.83 5.10 -5.53
C GLN A 143 -14.03 5.34 -6.46
N LYS A 144 -14.16 6.55 -7.01
CA LYS A 144 -15.22 6.86 -7.98
C LYS A 144 -15.11 5.97 -9.23
N TYR A 145 -13.91 5.73 -9.72
CA TYR A 145 -13.69 4.82 -10.84
C TYR A 145 -14.14 3.39 -10.53
N LYS A 146 -13.84 2.89 -9.33
CA LYS A 146 -14.28 1.56 -8.88
C LYS A 146 -15.82 1.44 -8.90
N GLU A 147 -16.54 2.49 -8.46
CA GLU A 147 -18.00 2.55 -8.50
C GLU A 147 -18.55 2.61 -9.93
N LEU A 148 -17.86 3.31 -10.83
CA LEU A 148 -18.26 3.42 -12.24
C LEU A 148 -17.98 2.14 -13.05
N GLN A 149 -17.06 1.27 -12.60
CA GLN A 149 -16.72 0.03 -13.33
C GLN A 149 -17.92 -0.89 -13.57
N ASP A 150 -18.79 -1.03 -12.58
CA ASP A 150 -20.00 -1.85 -12.72
C ASP A 150 -20.97 -1.25 -13.74
N ILE A 151 -21.11 0.07 -13.75
CA ILE A 151 -21.94 0.81 -14.72
C ILE A 151 -21.36 0.66 -16.13
N ILE A 152 -20.03 0.81 -16.28
CA ILE A 152 -19.35 0.65 -17.56
C ILE A 152 -19.51 -0.78 -18.11
N ALA A 153 -19.43 -1.78 -17.24
CA ALA A 153 -19.56 -3.18 -17.65
C ALA A 153 -20.96 -3.52 -18.16
N ILE A 154 -22.01 -2.85 -17.65
CA ILE A 154 -23.40 -3.12 -18.01
C ILE A 154 -23.88 -2.24 -19.16
N LEU A 155 -23.61 -0.93 -19.09
CA LEU A 155 -24.17 0.08 -20.00
C LEU A 155 -23.18 0.59 -21.05
N GLY A 156 -21.88 0.39 -20.82
CA GLY A 156 -20.81 0.93 -21.68
C GLY A 156 -20.37 2.34 -21.29
N MET A 157 -19.24 2.77 -21.86
CA MET A 157 -18.66 4.09 -21.62
C MET A 157 -19.51 5.26 -22.16
N GLU A 158 -20.30 5.02 -23.19
CA GLU A 158 -21.07 6.05 -23.88
C GLU A 158 -22.18 6.65 -23.00
N GLU A 159 -22.71 5.88 -22.07
CA GLU A 159 -23.77 6.30 -21.15
C GLU A 159 -23.29 7.14 -19.98
N LEU A 160 -21.96 7.28 -19.79
CA LEU A 160 -21.40 8.12 -18.75
C LEU A 160 -21.51 9.62 -19.11
N SER A 161 -21.67 10.44 -18.07
CA SER A 161 -21.52 11.90 -18.21
C SER A 161 -20.11 12.27 -18.67
N GLU A 162 -19.93 13.42 -19.29
CA GLU A 162 -18.60 13.90 -19.70
C GLU A 162 -17.65 14.05 -18.50
N GLU A 163 -18.17 14.43 -17.34
CA GLU A 163 -17.40 14.52 -16.10
C GLU A 163 -16.92 13.12 -15.66
N ASP A 164 -17.79 12.11 -15.74
CA ASP A 164 -17.42 10.73 -15.37
C ASP A 164 -16.45 10.12 -16.38
N LYS A 165 -16.63 10.38 -17.68
CA LYS A 165 -15.66 9.98 -18.72
C LYS A 165 -14.27 10.53 -18.44
N MET A 166 -14.18 11.82 -18.06
CA MET A 166 -12.91 12.45 -17.68
C MET A 166 -12.32 11.81 -16.42
N THR A 167 -13.15 11.56 -15.42
CA THR A 167 -12.74 10.88 -14.18
C THR A 167 -12.17 9.48 -14.48
N VAL A 168 -12.83 8.70 -15.33
CA VAL A 168 -12.36 7.38 -15.77
C VAL A 168 -11.03 7.47 -16.52
N ALA A 169 -10.89 8.44 -17.44
CA ALA A 169 -9.65 8.64 -18.19
C ALA A 169 -8.47 8.95 -17.26
N ARG A 170 -8.66 9.87 -16.30
CA ARG A 170 -7.63 10.20 -15.30
C ARG A 170 -7.35 9.05 -14.34
N ALA A 171 -8.38 8.32 -13.89
CA ALA A 171 -8.21 7.15 -13.04
C ALA A 171 -7.35 6.06 -13.70
N ARG A 172 -7.55 5.78 -14.97
CA ARG A 172 -6.73 4.82 -15.74
C ARG A 172 -5.28 5.27 -15.87
N LYS A 173 -5.05 6.56 -16.10
CA LYS A 173 -3.69 7.14 -16.10
C LYS A 173 -3.04 7.01 -14.73
N ILE A 174 -3.77 7.33 -13.65
CA ILE A 174 -3.31 7.16 -12.26
C ILE A 174 -2.95 5.70 -11.98
N GLN A 175 -3.81 4.74 -12.34
CA GLN A 175 -3.52 3.32 -12.13
C GLN A 175 -2.25 2.88 -12.86
N LYS A 176 -2.06 3.31 -14.10
CA LYS A 176 -0.84 3.00 -14.87
C LYS A 176 0.39 3.71 -14.30
N PHE A 177 0.25 4.95 -13.84
CA PHE A 177 1.34 5.70 -13.22
C PHE A 177 1.76 5.15 -11.84
N LEU A 178 0.90 4.38 -11.16
CA LEU A 178 1.27 3.62 -9.98
C LEU A 178 2.23 2.47 -10.27
N SER A 179 2.31 1.99 -11.53
CA SER A 179 3.33 1.04 -11.95
C SER A 179 4.69 1.73 -12.04
N GLN A 180 5.73 1.05 -11.56
CA GLN A 180 7.07 1.61 -11.52
C GLN A 180 8.11 0.51 -11.76
N PRO A 181 9.14 0.74 -12.60
CA PRO A 181 10.27 -0.16 -12.67
C PRO A 181 11.07 -0.09 -11.36
N PHE A 182 11.28 -1.22 -10.70
CA PHE A 182 12.03 -1.28 -9.45
C PHE A 182 13.16 -2.30 -9.53
N SER A 183 14.26 -2.01 -8.82
CA SER A 183 15.54 -2.72 -8.97
C SER A 183 15.46 -4.22 -8.70
N VAL A 184 14.57 -4.66 -7.78
CA VAL A 184 14.42 -6.09 -7.47
C VAL A 184 13.83 -6.88 -8.64
N ALA A 185 13.00 -6.25 -9.49
CA ALA A 185 12.38 -6.88 -10.65
C ALA A 185 13.26 -6.79 -11.92
N GLU A 186 14.35 -6.06 -11.92
CA GLU A 186 15.19 -5.78 -13.08
C GLU A 186 15.67 -7.05 -13.80
N THR A 187 16.06 -8.08 -13.03
CA THR A 187 16.50 -9.37 -13.59
C THR A 187 15.39 -10.13 -14.31
N PHE A 188 14.14 -9.87 -13.99
CA PHE A 188 12.98 -10.54 -14.58
C PHE A 188 12.37 -9.75 -15.74
N THR A 189 12.35 -8.42 -15.62
CA THR A 189 11.71 -7.54 -16.59
C THR A 189 12.65 -7.05 -17.67
N GLY A 190 13.96 -7.07 -17.43
CA GLY A 190 14.98 -6.47 -18.29
C GLY A 190 14.94 -4.93 -18.30
N VAL A 191 14.12 -4.31 -17.44
CA VAL A 191 13.99 -2.85 -17.34
C VAL A 191 14.73 -2.38 -16.08
N PRO A 192 15.69 -1.45 -16.19
CA PRO A 192 16.40 -0.90 -15.04
C PRO A 192 15.46 -0.25 -14.03
N GLY A 193 15.68 -0.54 -12.76
CA GLY A 193 14.92 0.07 -11.67
C GLY A 193 15.13 1.57 -11.61
N LYS A 194 14.08 2.34 -11.30
CA LYS A 194 14.12 3.79 -11.21
C LYS A 194 13.71 4.26 -9.82
N TYR A 195 14.60 4.97 -9.15
CA TYR A 195 14.27 5.64 -7.90
C TYR A 195 13.62 6.99 -8.19
N VAL A 196 12.41 7.19 -7.66
CA VAL A 196 11.66 8.43 -7.80
C VAL A 196 11.56 9.12 -6.45
N PRO A 197 12.11 10.34 -6.27
CA PRO A 197 11.95 11.10 -5.04
C PRO A 197 10.47 11.39 -4.75
N LEU A 198 10.09 11.41 -3.47
CA LEU A 198 8.71 11.66 -3.04
C LEU A 198 8.10 12.94 -3.65
N LYS A 199 8.89 14.01 -3.72
CA LYS A 199 8.43 15.29 -4.33
C LYS A 199 8.04 15.13 -5.80
N GLU A 200 8.79 14.32 -6.57
CA GLU A 200 8.48 14.04 -7.97
C GLU A 200 7.23 13.17 -8.11
N THR A 201 7.03 12.23 -7.18
CA THR A 201 5.80 11.43 -7.12
C THR A 201 4.59 12.32 -6.89
N VAL A 202 4.63 13.18 -5.86
CA VAL A 202 3.52 14.11 -5.56
C VAL A 202 3.24 15.04 -6.73
N ARG A 203 4.29 15.62 -7.34
CA ARG A 203 4.18 16.50 -8.51
C ARG A 203 3.56 15.77 -9.71
N GLY A 204 3.98 14.54 -9.98
CA GLY A 204 3.46 13.75 -11.09
C GLY A 204 1.97 13.45 -10.94
N PHE A 205 1.54 12.98 -9.77
CA PHE A 205 0.12 12.75 -9.51
C PHE A 205 -0.70 14.05 -9.55
N LYS A 206 -0.16 15.16 -9.05
CA LYS A 206 -0.80 16.47 -9.14
C LYS A 206 -1.05 16.87 -10.58
N ALA A 207 -0.06 16.76 -11.45
CA ALA A 207 -0.20 17.09 -12.88
C ALA A 207 -1.31 16.27 -13.56
N ILE A 208 -1.46 14.98 -13.19
CA ILE A 208 -2.55 14.13 -13.72
C ILE A 208 -3.91 14.60 -13.18
N ILE A 209 -4.02 14.90 -11.89
CA ILE A 209 -5.27 15.35 -11.25
C ILE A 209 -5.72 16.69 -11.80
N ASP A 210 -4.81 17.64 -11.96
CA ASP A 210 -5.09 19.01 -12.44
C ASP A 210 -5.39 19.04 -13.95
N GLY A 211 -5.18 17.93 -14.67
CA GLY A 211 -5.52 17.78 -16.08
C GLY A 211 -4.42 18.22 -17.05
N GLU A 212 -3.24 18.59 -16.55
CA GLU A 212 -2.10 18.96 -17.40
C GLU A 212 -1.65 17.83 -18.33
N MET A 213 -2.03 16.59 -17.96
CA MET A 213 -1.67 15.38 -18.68
C MET A 213 -2.82 14.76 -19.48
N ASP A 214 -3.94 15.48 -19.67
CA ASP A 214 -5.12 14.91 -20.32
C ASP A 214 -4.89 14.60 -21.81
N GLU A 215 -4.02 15.31 -22.49
CA GLU A 215 -3.67 15.10 -23.90
C GLU A 215 -2.79 13.85 -24.15
N TYR A 216 -2.10 13.34 -23.12
CA TYR A 216 -1.20 12.22 -23.27
C TYR A 216 -1.94 10.89 -23.25
N PRO A 217 -1.52 9.89 -24.07
CA PRO A 217 -2.15 8.58 -24.14
C PRO A 217 -1.92 7.79 -22.85
N GLU A 218 -2.93 7.03 -22.44
CA GLU A 218 -2.91 6.21 -21.22
C GLU A 218 -1.69 5.29 -21.11
N ASN A 219 -1.22 4.72 -22.25
CA ASN A 219 -0.09 3.79 -22.26
C ASN A 219 1.26 4.44 -21.93
N ALA A 220 1.40 5.74 -22.13
CA ALA A 220 2.61 6.46 -21.78
C ALA A 220 2.89 6.46 -20.26
N PHE A 221 1.86 6.30 -19.43
CA PHE A 221 1.97 6.28 -17.98
C PHE A 221 2.41 4.93 -17.39
N PHE A 222 2.44 3.89 -18.22
CA PHE A 222 2.75 2.55 -17.74
C PHE A 222 4.25 2.33 -17.58
N ASN A 223 4.66 1.83 -16.41
CA ASN A 223 6.04 1.43 -16.09
C ASN A 223 7.08 2.55 -16.32
N VAL A 224 6.80 3.71 -15.79
CA VAL A 224 7.65 4.91 -15.84
C VAL A 224 7.98 5.38 -14.43
N GLY A 225 8.95 6.27 -14.28
CA GLY A 225 9.33 6.84 -12.99
C GLY A 225 8.66 8.19 -12.73
N THR A 226 9.07 9.21 -13.48
CA THR A 226 8.60 10.58 -13.29
C THR A 226 7.63 10.99 -14.39
N ILE A 227 7.00 12.16 -14.21
CA ILE A 227 6.08 12.70 -15.23
C ILE A 227 6.83 13.08 -16.52
N GLU A 228 8.10 13.46 -16.44
CA GLU A 228 8.95 13.72 -17.60
C GLU A 228 9.18 12.46 -18.44
N ASP A 229 9.23 11.28 -17.79
CA ASP A 229 9.34 10.01 -18.52
C ASP A 229 8.07 9.72 -19.33
N VAL A 230 6.89 10.08 -18.78
CA VAL A 230 5.62 9.99 -19.52
C VAL A 230 5.69 10.83 -20.79
N ILE A 231 6.12 12.09 -20.67
CA ILE A 231 6.23 13.01 -21.79
C ILE A 231 7.25 12.49 -22.84
N ALA A 232 8.41 12.02 -22.36
CA ALA A 232 9.43 11.47 -23.24
C ALA A 232 8.94 10.22 -23.99
N LYS A 233 8.23 9.33 -23.29
CA LYS A 233 7.66 8.11 -23.87
C LYS A 233 6.57 8.43 -24.90
N ALA A 234 5.65 9.35 -24.61
CA ALA A 234 4.61 9.77 -25.53
C ALA A 234 5.21 10.38 -26.82
N LYS A 235 6.26 11.21 -26.70
CA LYS A 235 6.99 11.76 -27.86
C LYS A 235 7.66 10.67 -28.68
N ALA A 236 8.26 9.67 -28.05
CA ALA A 236 8.88 8.56 -28.74
C ALA A 236 7.87 7.69 -29.51
N GLU A 237 6.63 7.60 -29.00
CA GLU A 237 5.52 6.91 -29.64
C GLU A 237 4.81 7.75 -30.72
N GLY A 238 5.22 9.01 -30.91
CA GLY A 238 4.69 9.91 -31.96
C GLY A 238 3.29 10.45 -31.68
N VAL A 239 2.90 10.54 -30.42
CA VAL A 239 1.54 10.94 -29.98
C VAL A 239 1.53 12.31 -29.27
N ALA A 240 2.69 12.98 -29.15
CA ALA A 240 2.80 14.33 -28.55
C ALA A 240 3.74 15.22 -29.34
#